data_2812c830573c7d04e1e0a95314f94f8e
#
_entry.id   2812c830573c7d04e1e0a95314f94f8e
#
_cell.length_a   1.000
_cell.length_b   1.000
_cell.length_c   1.000
_cell.angle_alpha   90.00
_cell.angle_beta   90.00
_cell.angle_gamma   90.00
#
_symmetry.space_group_name_H-M   'P 1'
#
loop_
_entity.id
_entity.type
_entity.pdbx_description
1 polymer ?
#
loop_
_entity_poly.entity_id
_entity_poly.type
_entity_poly.pdbx_seq_one_letter_code
_entity_poly.pdbx_strand_id
1 'polypeptide(L)'
;MQLHKNLWVVAMTALAYVGLLSFNQFIFSAFNASAASGLVFLPGGLGLVCVLLFVEWGSLGMALGALLMGMGSVYTDDPITTIGAAVLSGLAPWLTRALCVRCAEFDEDLNGLTASCLLRMTVAFAAVSALLHQLWSVARGQGGDLWGGLALHFTGQLLGALVVLYSVKLLLDHLPRLSRG
;
A
#
# COMPACT_ATOMS: atom_id res chain seq x y z
N MET A 1 -8.47 18.83 19.57
CA MET A 1 -8.34 17.39 19.93
C MET A 1 -8.36 16.47 18.70
N GLN A 2 -9.20 16.72 17.70
CA GLN A 2 -9.26 15.91 16.46
C GLN A 2 -7.97 15.97 15.61
N LEU A 3 -7.41 17.16 15.38
CA LEU A 3 -6.19 17.34 14.59
C LEU A 3 -5.00 16.54 15.17
N HIS A 4 -4.86 16.50 16.48
CA HIS A 4 -3.79 15.75 17.14
C HIS A 4 -3.92 14.23 16.89
N LYS A 5 -5.14 13.70 16.95
CA LYS A 5 -5.40 12.29 16.62
C LYS A 5 -5.05 11.97 15.17
N ASN A 6 -5.41 12.85 14.25
CA ASN A 6 -5.14 12.67 12.82
C ASN A 6 -3.63 12.67 12.53
N LEU A 7 -2.86 13.57 13.16
CA LEU A 7 -1.41 13.60 13.04
C LEU A 7 -0.75 12.32 13.57
N TRP A 8 -1.29 11.74 14.66
CA TRP A 8 -0.84 10.45 15.17
C TRP A 8 -1.08 9.32 14.17
N VAL A 9 -2.24 9.28 13.50
CA VAL A 9 -2.54 8.31 12.45
C VAL A 9 -1.52 8.40 11.32
N VAL A 10 -1.24 9.61 10.83
CA VAL A 10 -0.24 9.84 9.77
C VAL A 10 1.14 9.35 10.21
N ALA A 11 1.58 9.72 11.42
CA ALA A 11 2.89 9.32 11.92
C ALA A 11 3.00 7.79 12.08
N MET A 12 2.00 7.17 12.70
CA MET A 12 1.99 5.71 12.90
C MET A 12 1.93 4.94 11.58
N THR A 13 1.13 5.41 10.62
CA THR A 13 1.07 4.79 9.29
C THR A 13 2.40 4.95 8.54
N ALA A 14 3.03 6.12 8.61
CA ALA A 14 4.33 6.35 8.00
C ALA A 14 5.41 5.44 8.60
N LEU A 15 5.47 5.31 9.93
CA LEU A 15 6.40 4.41 10.62
C LEU A 15 6.14 2.94 10.28
N ALA A 16 4.88 2.52 10.23
CA ALA A 16 4.51 1.17 9.83
C ALA A 16 4.92 0.88 8.37
N TYR A 17 4.77 1.85 7.47
CA TYR A 17 5.24 1.73 6.08
C TYR A 17 6.75 1.56 6.03
N VAL A 18 7.52 2.43 6.69
CA VAL A 18 8.98 2.37 6.74
C VAL A 18 9.43 1.03 7.32
N GLY A 19 8.86 0.61 8.45
CA GLY A 19 9.18 -0.67 9.08
C GLY A 19 8.90 -1.87 8.17
N LEU A 20 7.71 -1.88 7.53
CA LEU A 20 7.32 -3.00 6.67
C LEU A 20 8.12 -3.05 5.36
N LEU A 21 8.46 -1.89 4.78
CA LEU A 21 9.33 -1.83 3.61
C LEU A 21 10.75 -2.27 3.93
N SER A 22 11.31 -1.82 5.06
CA SER A 22 12.62 -2.26 5.54
C SER A 22 12.65 -3.77 5.80
N PHE A 23 11.61 -4.31 6.40
CA PHE A 23 11.44 -5.74 6.63
C PHE A 23 11.34 -6.52 5.30
N ASN A 24 10.56 -6.01 4.34
CA ASN A 24 10.46 -6.60 3.01
C ASN A 24 11.85 -6.67 2.33
N GLN A 25 12.58 -5.57 2.34
CA GLN A 25 13.95 -5.51 1.78
C GLN A 25 14.91 -6.46 2.51
N PHE A 26 14.86 -6.50 3.84
CA PHE A 26 15.69 -7.39 4.66
C PHE A 26 15.47 -8.87 4.32
N ILE A 27 14.21 -9.32 4.23
CA ILE A 27 13.91 -10.71 3.87
C ILE A 27 14.51 -11.06 2.51
N PHE A 28 14.23 -10.25 1.48
CA PHE A 28 14.70 -10.57 0.12
C PHE A 28 16.21 -10.46 -0.02
N SER A 29 16.87 -9.58 0.73
CA SER A 29 18.34 -9.51 0.76
C SER A 29 18.96 -10.73 1.44
N ALA A 30 18.36 -11.19 2.55
CA ALA A 30 18.85 -12.38 3.28
C ALA A 30 18.82 -13.67 2.44
N PHE A 31 17.87 -13.75 1.50
CA PHE A 31 17.79 -14.90 0.56
C PHE A 31 18.52 -14.67 -0.78
N ASN A 32 19.33 -13.62 -0.91
CA ASN A 32 19.96 -13.22 -2.17
C ASN A 32 18.94 -13.07 -3.33
N ALA A 33 17.70 -12.75 -3.00
CA ALA A 33 16.58 -12.67 -3.92
C ALA A 33 16.15 -11.20 -4.17
N SER A 34 17.09 -10.29 -4.20
CA SER A 34 16.80 -8.85 -4.38
C SER A 34 15.99 -8.56 -5.65
N ALA A 35 16.20 -9.32 -6.72
CA ALA A 35 15.38 -9.24 -7.92
C ALA A 35 13.91 -9.68 -7.70
N ALA A 36 13.66 -10.53 -6.70
CA ALA A 36 12.31 -10.98 -6.35
C ALA A 36 11.59 -10.06 -5.36
N SER A 37 12.25 -9.03 -4.83
CA SER A 37 11.62 -8.06 -3.90
C SER A 37 10.45 -7.30 -4.53
N GLY A 38 10.44 -7.20 -5.86
CA GLY A 38 9.32 -6.66 -6.62
C GLY A 38 8.13 -7.62 -6.76
N LEU A 39 8.32 -8.93 -6.55
CA LEU A 39 7.24 -9.93 -6.66
C LEU A 39 6.31 -10.00 -5.45
N VAL A 40 6.75 -9.51 -4.30
CA VAL A 40 5.92 -9.42 -3.09
C VAL A 40 6.19 -8.07 -2.43
N PHE A 41 5.25 -7.14 -2.55
CA PHE A 41 5.38 -5.80 -2.00
C PHE A 41 4.44 -5.63 -0.79
N LEU A 42 4.92 -6.02 0.39
CA LEU A 42 4.15 -6.01 1.63
C LEU A 42 3.56 -4.63 1.98
N PRO A 43 4.24 -3.50 1.76
CA PRO A 43 3.66 -2.18 2.03
C PRO A 43 2.35 -1.90 1.30
N GLY A 44 2.11 -2.54 0.14
CA GLY A 44 0.84 -2.41 -0.57
C GLY A 44 -0.36 -2.89 0.23
N GLY A 45 -0.23 -4.02 0.93
CA GLY A 45 -1.28 -4.53 1.81
C GLY A 45 -1.55 -3.63 3.01
N LEU A 46 -0.50 -3.04 3.58
CA LEU A 46 -0.63 -2.04 4.64
C LEU A 46 -1.44 -0.83 4.13
N GLY A 47 -1.20 -0.39 2.90
CA GLY A 47 -1.93 0.71 2.28
C GLY A 47 -3.43 0.48 2.24
N LEU A 48 -3.86 -0.73 1.84
CA LEU A 48 -5.29 -1.08 1.85
C LEU A 48 -5.86 -1.06 3.26
N VAL A 49 -5.19 -1.66 4.25
CA VAL A 49 -5.65 -1.67 5.65
C VAL A 49 -5.77 -0.25 6.19
N CYS A 50 -4.73 0.58 5.99
CA CYS A 50 -4.71 1.95 6.51
C CYS A 50 -5.77 2.83 5.87
N VAL A 51 -6.03 2.69 4.56
CA VAL A 51 -7.07 3.47 3.88
C VAL A 51 -8.47 3.00 4.26
N LEU A 52 -8.69 1.72 4.52
CA LEU A 52 -9.97 1.22 5.02
C LEU A 52 -10.27 1.77 6.42
N LEU A 53 -9.27 1.84 7.30
CA LEU A 53 -9.45 2.26 8.69
C LEU A 53 -9.39 3.78 8.89
N PHE A 54 -8.53 4.49 8.16
CA PHE A 54 -8.16 5.88 8.41
C PHE A 54 -8.39 6.81 7.22
N VAL A 55 -8.90 6.28 6.11
CA VAL A 55 -9.25 7.00 4.87
C VAL A 55 -8.09 7.93 4.41
N GLU A 56 -8.30 9.24 4.38
CA GLU A 56 -7.31 10.22 3.90
C GLU A 56 -6.04 10.26 4.77
N TRP A 57 -6.17 10.12 6.09
CA TRP A 57 -5.04 10.19 7.00
C TRP A 57 -4.11 8.97 6.88
N GLY A 58 -4.69 7.80 6.59
CA GLY A 58 -3.92 6.60 6.22
C GLY A 58 -3.16 6.79 4.91
N SER A 59 -3.82 7.35 3.90
CA SER A 59 -3.23 7.70 2.60
C SER A 59 -2.05 8.66 2.74
N LEU A 60 -2.23 9.74 3.52
CA LEU A 60 -1.16 10.72 3.79
C LEU A 60 0.03 10.08 4.51
N GLY A 61 -0.24 9.20 5.48
CA GLY A 61 0.81 8.46 6.17
C GLY A 61 1.59 7.55 5.24
N MET A 62 0.92 6.87 4.32
CA MET A 62 1.57 6.04 3.29
C MET A 62 2.48 6.87 2.37
N ALA A 63 1.98 8.01 1.87
CA ALA A 63 2.76 8.92 1.04
C ALA A 63 3.99 9.44 1.79
N LEU A 64 3.83 9.84 3.06
CA LEU A 64 4.93 10.31 3.89
C LEU A 64 5.97 9.21 4.13
N GLY A 65 5.55 8.00 4.48
CA GLY A 65 6.44 6.86 4.67
C GLY A 65 7.23 6.50 3.41
N ALA A 66 6.55 6.50 2.26
CA ALA A 66 7.19 6.27 0.97
C ALA A 66 8.20 7.37 0.61
N LEU A 67 7.87 8.64 0.93
CA LEU A 67 8.78 9.77 0.73
C LEU A 67 10.02 9.65 1.61
N LEU A 68 9.87 9.35 2.89
CA LEU A 68 10.99 9.16 3.82
C LEU A 68 11.94 8.06 3.36
N MET A 69 11.41 6.92 2.92
CA MET A 69 12.21 5.81 2.39
C MET A 69 12.89 6.18 1.07
N GLY A 70 12.16 6.85 0.18
CA GLY A 70 12.71 7.30 -1.11
C GLY A 70 13.85 8.29 -0.93
N MET A 71 13.71 9.29 -0.07
CA MET A 71 14.76 10.29 0.21
C MET A 71 15.95 9.70 0.98
N GLY A 72 15.75 8.64 1.78
CA GLY A 72 16.80 7.96 2.51
C GLY A 72 17.60 6.95 1.66
N SER A 73 17.15 6.63 0.47
CA SER A 73 17.86 5.72 -0.43
C SER A 73 18.96 6.46 -1.20
N VAL A 74 20.15 5.86 -1.25
CA VAL A 74 21.34 6.41 -1.94
C VAL A 74 21.13 6.57 -3.47
N TYR A 75 19.99 6.13 -3.98
CA TYR A 75 19.66 6.07 -5.42
C TYR A 75 18.80 7.24 -5.93
N THR A 76 18.60 8.29 -5.14
CA THR A 76 17.72 9.40 -5.55
C THR A 76 18.48 10.53 -6.24
N ASP A 77 18.96 10.27 -7.45
CA ASP A 77 19.45 11.35 -8.31
C ASP A 77 18.30 12.22 -8.88
N ASP A 78 17.05 11.79 -8.72
CA ASP A 78 15.86 12.51 -9.20
C ASP A 78 14.76 12.68 -8.10
N PRO A 79 14.79 13.79 -7.36
CA PRO A 79 13.79 14.08 -6.33
C PRO A 79 12.35 14.12 -6.85
N ILE A 80 12.14 14.54 -8.09
CA ILE A 80 10.79 14.65 -8.68
C ILE A 80 10.20 13.26 -8.86
N THR A 81 10.98 12.30 -9.33
CA THR A 81 10.55 10.91 -9.47
C THR A 81 10.19 10.31 -8.12
N THR A 82 11.00 10.57 -7.11
CA THR A 82 10.76 10.11 -5.73
C THR A 82 9.48 10.69 -5.13
N ILE A 83 9.29 12.01 -5.24
CA ILE A 83 8.09 12.68 -4.72
C ILE A 83 6.84 12.15 -5.42
N GLY A 84 6.88 12.04 -6.74
CA GLY A 84 5.74 11.50 -7.51
C GLY A 84 5.39 10.07 -7.11
N ALA A 85 6.37 9.18 -7.01
CA ALA A 85 6.15 7.80 -6.57
C ALA A 85 5.58 7.74 -5.14
N ALA A 86 6.05 8.59 -4.23
CA ALA A 86 5.54 8.69 -2.87
C ALA A 86 4.07 9.14 -2.84
N VAL A 87 3.72 10.17 -3.61
CA VAL A 87 2.32 10.62 -3.75
C VAL A 87 1.43 9.50 -4.29
N LEU A 88 1.89 8.79 -5.32
CA LEU A 88 1.14 7.68 -5.90
C LEU A 88 0.95 6.51 -4.92
N SER A 89 1.92 6.26 -4.04
CA SER A 89 1.82 5.22 -3.00
C SER A 89 0.68 5.48 -2.01
N GLY A 90 0.36 6.74 -1.72
CA GLY A 90 -0.80 7.12 -0.92
C GLY A 90 -2.09 7.22 -1.76
N LEU A 91 -1.99 7.76 -2.98
CA LEU A 91 -3.14 8.01 -3.85
C LEU A 91 -3.80 6.70 -4.33
N ALA A 92 -3.02 5.69 -4.70
CA ALA A 92 -3.53 4.45 -5.27
C ALA A 92 -4.54 3.73 -4.36
N PRO A 93 -4.26 3.45 -3.07
CA PRO A 93 -5.22 2.80 -2.19
C PRO A 93 -6.42 3.70 -1.89
N TRP A 94 -6.24 5.02 -1.75
CA TRP A 94 -7.33 5.97 -1.55
C TRP A 94 -8.29 6.00 -2.74
N LEU A 95 -7.75 6.11 -3.96
CA LEU A 95 -8.54 6.11 -5.19
C LEU A 95 -9.31 4.79 -5.35
N THR A 96 -8.66 3.67 -5.04
CA THR A 96 -9.32 2.35 -5.09
C THR A 96 -10.50 2.28 -4.13
N ARG A 97 -10.32 2.73 -2.87
CA ARG A 97 -11.42 2.79 -1.92
C ARG A 97 -12.55 3.69 -2.42
N ALA A 98 -12.23 4.89 -2.91
CA ALA A 98 -13.23 5.82 -3.43
C ALA A 98 -14.02 5.23 -4.62
N LEU A 99 -13.36 4.47 -5.51
CA LEU A 99 -14.01 3.77 -6.61
C LEU A 99 -14.93 2.65 -6.11
N CYS A 100 -14.48 1.83 -5.15
CA CYS A 100 -15.29 0.74 -4.59
C CYS A 100 -16.54 1.29 -3.87
N VAL A 101 -16.43 2.36 -3.10
CA VAL A 101 -17.57 3.02 -2.46
C VAL A 101 -18.55 3.57 -3.53
N ARG A 102 -18.04 4.23 -4.58
CA ARG A 102 -18.89 4.74 -5.67
C ARG A 102 -19.60 3.63 -6.45
N CYS A 103 -18.98 2.46 -6.58
CA CYS A 103 -19.60 1.30 -7.22
C CYS A 103 -20.51 0.50 -6.29
N ALA A 104 -20.82 1.05 -5.10
CA ALA A 104 -21.67 0.42 -4.08
C ALA A 104 -21.22 -0.98 -3.66
N GLU A 105 -19.90 -1.25 -3.68
CA GLU A 105 -19.34 -2.50 -3.18
C GLU A 105 -19.44 -2.59 -1.65
N PHE A 106 -19.34 -1.44 -0.96
CA PHE A 106 -19.56 -1.24 0.48
C PHE A 106 -19.76 0.25 0.77
N ASP A 107 -20.32 0.56 1.96
CA ASP A 107 -20.53 1.93 2.40
C ASP A 107 -19.25 2.56 3.00
N GLU A 108 -19.27 3.88 3.22
CA GLU A 108 -18.17 4.61 3.85
C GLU A 108 -17.79 4.05 5.24
N ASP A 109 -18.78 3.53 5.98
CA ASP A 109 -18.62 2.89 7.29
C ASP A 109 -18.24 1.40 7.19
N LEU A 110 -17.85 0.93 6.02
CA LEU A 110 -17.48 -0.46 5.73
C LEU A 110 -18.63 -1.48 5.89
N ASN A 111 -19.86 -1.03 5.96
CA ASN A 111 -21.01 -1.94 5.94
C ASN A 111 -21.07 -2.63 4.57
N GLY A 112 -21.29 -3.93 4.58
CA GLY A 112 -21.28 -4.74 3.36
C GLY A 112 -19.89 -5.20 2.91
N LEU A 113 -18.81 -4.84 3.61
CA LEU A 113 -17.46 -5.32 3.31
C LEU A 113 -17.36 -6.82 3.57
N THR A 114 -17.53 -7.61 2.52
CA THR A 114 -17.38 -9.06 2.54
C THR A 114 -15.96 -9.47 2.11
N ALA A 115 -15.59 -10.73 2.36
CA ALA A 115 -14.31 -11.27 1.90
C ALA A 115 -14.18 -11.19 0.36
N SER A 116 -15.28 -11.40 -0.38
CA SER A 116 -15.30 -11.27 -1.84
C SER A 116 -15.11 -9.83 -2.29
N CYS A 117 -15.73 -8.87 -1.60
CA CYS A 117 -15.55 -7.45 -1.85
C CYS A 117 -14.10 -7.03 -1.58
N LEU A 118 -13.53 -7.46 -0.45
CA LEU A 118 -12.14 -7.19 -0.10
C LEU A 118 -11.16 -7.77 -1.13
N LEU A 119 -11.43 -8.98 -1.65
CA LEU A 119 -10.62 -9.58 -2.72
C LEU A 119 -10.70 -8.75 -4.01
N ARG A 120 -11.90 -8.36 -4.45
CA ARG A 120 -12.07 -7.50 -5.63
C ARG A 120 -11.36 -6.16 -5.46
N MET A 121 -11.49 -5.54 -4.28
CA MET A 121 -10.77 -4.31 -3.94
C MET A 121 -9.25 -4.51 -4.00
N THR A 122 -8.73 -5.64 -3.53
CA THR A 122 -7.29 -5.97 -3.58
C THR A 122 -6.80 -6.07 -5.03
N VAL A 123 -7.56 -6.74 -5.91
CA VAL A 123 -7.25 -6.83 -7.34
C VAL A 123 -7.31 -5.46 -8.01
N ALA A 124 -8.36 -4.68 -7.72
CA ALA A 124 -8.50 -3.31 -8.24
C ALA A 124 -7.35 -2.40 -7.78
N PHE A 125 -6.97 -2.50 -6.51
CA PHE A 125 -5.82 -1.77 -5.97
C PHE A 125 -4.52 -2.13 -6.68
N ALA A 126 -4.24 -3.42 -6.86
CA ALA A 126 -3.05 -3.86 -7.56
C ALA A 126 -3.00 -3.31 -9.00
N ALA A 127 -4.15 -3.31 -9.69
CA ALA A 127 -4.24 -2.75 -11.05
C ALA A 127 -4.06 -1.22 -11.07
N VAL A 128 -4.75 -0.49 -10.20
CA VAL A 128 -4.65 0.98 -10.11
C VAL A 128 -3.23 1.39 -9.74
N SER A 129 -2.63 0.73 -8.74
CA SER A 129 -1.27 1.03 -8.30
C SER A 129 -0.25 0.76 -9.41
N ALA A 130 -0.35 -0.40 -10.08
CA ALA A 130 0.55 -0.74 -11.18
C ALA A 130 0.45 0.25 -12.33
N LEU A 131 -0.76 0.62 -12.74
CA LEU A 131 -0.99 1.59 -13.80
C LEU A 131 -0.41 2.96 -13.45
N LEU A 132 -0.70 3.49 -12.26
CA LEU A 132 -0.22 4.80 -11.84
C LEU A 132 1.30 4.88 -11.78
N HIS A 133 1.94 3.88 -11.16
CA HIS A 133 3.40 3.86 -11.05
C HIS A 133 4.08 3.64 -12.41
N GLN A 134 3.51 2.80 -13.26
CA GLN A 134 4.07 2.58 -14.59
C GLN A 134 3.92 3.80 -15.51
N LEU A 135 2.76 4.46 -15.47
CA LEU A 135 2.57 5.73 -16.20
C LEU A 135 3.54 6.81 -15.71
N TRP A 136 3.76 6.88 -14.40
CA TRP A 136 4.73 7.80 -13.83
C TRP A 136 6.16 7.49 -14.28
N SER A 137 6.57 6.22 -14.26
CA SER A 137 7.87 5.77 -14.73
C SER A 137 8.09 6.14 -16.20
N VAL A 138 7.09 5.91 -17.07
CA VAL A 138 7.15 6.31 -18.47
C VAL A 138 7.26 7.83 -18.63
N ALA A 139 6.45 8.61 -17.88
CA ALA A 139 6.48 10.07 -17.91
C ALA A 139 7.84 10.64 -17.47
N ARG A 140 8.59 9.90 -16.63
CA ARG A 140 9.95 10.26 -16.20
C ARG A 140 11.05 9.71 -17.10
N GLY A 141 10.70 9.08 -18.23
CA GLY A 141 11.67 8.50 -19.16
C GLY A 141 12.36 7.22 -18.64
N GLN A 142 11.82 6.62 -17.59
CA GLN A 142 12.35 5.39 -16.95
C GLN A 142 11.59 4.14 -17.40
N GLY A 143 10.64 4.27 -18.31
CA GLY A 143 9.77 3.20 -18.80
C GLY A 143 10.46 2.32 -19.85
N GLY A 144 11.32 1.39 -19.43
CA GLY A 144 11.95 0.42 -20.33
C GLY A 144 10.95 -0.59 -20.89
N ASP A 145 10.74 -1.69 -20.17
CA ASP A 145 9.71 -2.69 -20.51
C ASP A 145 8.38 -2.34 -19.85
N LEU A 146 7.48 -1.75 -20.63
CA LEU A 146 6.15 -1.34 -20.14
C LEU A 146 5.34 -2.52 -19.59
N TRP A 147 5.29 -3.61 -20.32
CA TRP A 147 4.44 -4.76 -19.97
C TRP A 147 5.03 -5.57 -18.84
N GLY A 148 6.34 -5.80 -18.84
CA GLY A 148 7.04 -6.47 -17.76
C GLY A 148 6.98 -5.67 -16.47
N GLY A 149 7.19 -4.36 -16.53
CA GLY A 149 7.07 -3.47 -15.38
C GLY A 149 5.65 -3.44 -14.80
N LEU A 150 4.63 -3.37 -15.66
CA LEU A 150 3.22 -3.42 -15.24
C LEU A 150 2.89 -4.76 -14.56
N ALA A 151 3.28 -5.88 -15.18
CA ALA A 151 3.02 -7.22 -14.65
C ALA A 151 3.72 -7.43 -13.30
N LEU A 152 4.98 -7.02 -13.19
CA LEU A 152 5.76 -7.13 -11.95
C LEU A 152 5.12 -6.30 -10.83
N HIS A 153 4.77 -5.05 -11.10
CA HIS A 153 4.14 -4.16 -10.13
C HIS A 153 2.77 -4.68 -9.68
N PHE A 154 1.94 -5.11 -10.64
CA PHE A 154 0.63 -5.71 -10.34
C PHE A 154 0.77 -6.93 -9.45
N THR A 155 1.65 -7.88 -9.82
CA THR A 155 1.85 -9.12 -9.08
C THR A 155 2.38 -8.83 -7.67
N GLY A 156 3.36 -7.93 -7.56
CA GLY A 156 3.94 -7.54 -6.28
C GLY A 156 2.93 -6.93 -5.33
N GLN A 157 2.11 -6.00 -5.82
CA GLN A 157 1.04 -5.38 -5.04
C GLN A 157 -0.02 -6.38 -4.63
N LEU A 158 -0.44 -7.26 -5.57
CA LEU A 158 -1.46 -8.27 -5.29
C LEU A 158 -1.00 -9.27 -4.23
N LEU A 159 0.17 -9.88 -4.42
CA LEU A 159 0.70 -10.86 -3.48
C LEU A 159 1.01 -10.24 -2.12
N GLY A 160 1.64 -9.06 -2.10
CA GLY A 160 1.91 -8.34 -0.86
C GLY A 160 0.64 -8.00 -0.09
N ALA A 161 -0.40 -7.52 -0.79
CA ALA A 161 -1.69 -7.22 -0.17
C ALA A 161 -2.38 -8.47 0.39
N LEU A 162 -2.38 -9.59 -0.34
CA LEU A 162 -2.97 -10.84 0.14
C LEU A 162 -2.24 -11.37 1.38
N VAL A 163 -0.91 -11.32 1.40
CA VAL A 163 -0.12 -11.74 2.58
C VAL A 163 -0.47 -10.90 3.81
N VAL A 164 -0.50 -9.57 3.68
CA VAL A 164 -0.80 -8.68 4.82
C VAL A 164 -2.25 -8.88 5.29
N LEU A 165 -3.23 -8.92 4.38
CA LEU A 165 -4.64 -9.13 4.75
C LEU A 165 -4.86 -10.48 5.44
N TYR A 166 -4.21 -11.54 4.95
CA TYR A 166 -4.27 -12.85 5.60
C TYR A 166 -3.60 -12.85 6.98
N SER A 167 -2.46 -12.16 7.12
CA SER A 167 -1.78 -12.00 8.41
C SER A 167 -2.64 -11.24 9.42
N VAL A 168 -3.29 -10.16 9.00
CA VAL A 168 -4.24 -9.40 9.83
C VAL A 168 -5.42 -10.29 10.25
N LYS A 169 -5.98 -11.06 9.32
CA LYS A 169 -7.05 -12.01 9.65
C LYS A 169 -6.61 -13.01 10.70
N LEU A 170 -5.46 -13.67 10.51
CA LEU A 170 -4.93 -14.63 11.48
C LEU A 170 -4.74 -14.00 12.86
N LEU A 171 -4.19 -12.78 12.91
CA LEU A 171 -4.02 -12.05 14.16
C LEU A 171 -5.35 -11.81 14.86
N LEU A 172 -6.37 -11.37 14.12
CA LEU A 172 -7.71 -11.14 14.66
C LEU A 172 -8.39 -12.42 15.14
N ASP A 173 -8.18 -13.54 14.45
CA ASP A 173 -8.74 -14.85 14.84
C ASP A 173 -8.09 -15.40 16.13
N HIS A 174 -6.82 -15.02 16.42
CA HIS A 174 -6.09 -15.43 17.62
C HIS A 174 -6.26 -14.47 18.79
N LEU A 175 -6.73 -13.25 18.57
CA LEU A 175 -7.05 -12.34 19.68
C LEU A 175 -8.23 -12.92 20.48
N PRO A 176 -8.11 -13.06 21.82
CA PRO A 176 -9.23 -13.50 22.64
C PRO A 176 -10.39 -12.55 22.37
N ARG A 177 -11.54 -13.10 22.00
CA ARG A 177 -12.78 -12.33 21.87
C ARG A 177 -13.01 -11.67 23.22
N LEU A 178 -12.62 -10.41 23.35
CA LEU A 178 -13.00 -9.62 24.51
C LEU A 178 -14.52 -9.71 24.59
N SER A 179 -14.98 -10.48 25.56
CA SER A 179 -16.38 -10.71 25.87
C SER A 179 -17.10 -9.37 25.84
N ARG A 180 -18.05 -9.23 24.91
CA ARG A 180 -19.03 -8.17 24.98
C ARG A 180 -19.83 -8.41 26.25
N GLY A 181 -19.39 -7.78 27.35
CA GLY A 181 -20.21 -7.61 28.55
C GLY A 181 -21.18 -6.46 28.35
#